data_aa627b601938ef4b88754a0b02dfdee2
#
_entry.id   aa627b601938ef4b88754a0b02dfdee2
#
_cell.length_a   1.000
_cell.length_b   1.000
_cell.length_c   1.000
_cell.angle_alpha   90.00
_cell.angle_beta   90.00
_cell.angle_gamma   90.00
#
_symmetry.space_group_name_H-M   'P 1'
#
loop_
_entity.id
_entity.type
_entity.pdbx_description
1 polymer ?
#
loop_
_entity_poly.entity_id
_entity_poly.type
_entity_poly.pdbx_seq_one_letter_code
_entity_poly.pdbx_strand_id
1 'polypeptide(L)'
;MGFSRTGRIKKDICKTRMFNIVLVCLETGQEIPPRPEPYDVCFYVIEGRGVFTVGDREGELTAGSMTFAPANVARGIKSTQRLTVLGIQEAH
;
A
#
# COMPACT_ATOMS: atom_id res chain seq x y z
N MET A 1 -13.75 9.19 -4.15
CA MET A 1 -12.91 8.03 -4.38
C MET A 1 -13.58 6.78 -3.85
N GLY A 2 -13.64 5.73 -4.59
CA GLY A 2 -14.42 4.56 -4.23
C GLY A 2 -13.62 3.26 -4.25
N PHE A 3 -14.32 2.19 -3.92
CA PHE A 3 -13.78 0.84 -3.96
C PHE A 3 -14.38 0.07 -5.14
N SER A 4 -13.64 -0.91 -5.65
CA SER A 4 -14.10 -1.80 -6.69
C SER A 4 -14.44 -3.16 -6.10
N ARG A 5 -15.55 -3.76 -6.53
CA ARG A 5 -15.91 -5.11 -6.10
C ARG A 5 -15.11 -6.19 -6.80
N THR A 6 -14.57 -5.90 -7.96
CA THR A 6 -13.88 -6.89 -8.81
C THR A 6 -12.39 -6.74 -8.82
N GLY A 7 -11.85 -5.73 -8.15
CA GLY A 7 -10.42 -5.51 -8.08
C GLY A 7 -10.07 -4.32 -7.21
N ARG A 8 -8.78 -4.18 -6.97
CA ARG A 8 -8.26 -3.04 -6.21
C ARG A 8 -8.27 -1.77 -7.06
N ILE A 9 -8.38 -0.64 -6.39
CA ILE A 9 -8.27 0.68 -7.02
C ILE A 9 -6.98 1.33 -6.54
N LYS A 10 -6.18 1.81 -7.48
CA LYS A 10 -4.99 2.60 -7.21
C LYS A 10 -5.11 3.92 -7.93
N LYS A 11 -4.89 5.03 -7.23
CA LYS A 11 -4.94 6.37 -7.79
C LYS A 11 -3.65 7.12 -7.53
N ASP A 12 -3.10 7.73 -8.58
CA ASP A 12 -2.00 8.65 -8.43
C ASP A 12 -2.56 9.99 -7.96
N ILE A 13 -2.16 10.42 -6.76
CA ILE A 13 -2.62 11.67 -6.16
C ILE A 13 -1.70 12.81 -6.55
N CYS A 14 -0.39 12.58 -6.47
CA CYS A 14 0.61 13.60 -6.71
C CYS A 14 1.88 12.95 -7.25
N LYS A 15 2.52 13.62 -8.18
CA LYS A 15 3.76 13.13 -8.74
C LYS A 15 4.73 14.30 -8.84
N THR A 16 5.87 14.19 -8.16
CA THR A 16 6.91 15.23 -8.15
C THR A 16 8.23 14.64 -8.63
N ARG A 17 9.26 15.46 -8.69
CA ARG A 17 10.60 14.98 -9.02
C ARG A 17 11.20 14.08 -7.96
N MET A 18 10.75 14.22 -6.72
CA MET A 18 11.32 13.53 -5.56
C MET A 18 10.49 12.32 -5.12
N PHE A 19 9.17 12.40 -5.27
CA PHE A 19 8.28 11.37 -4.76
C PHE A 19 6.96 11.34 -5.52
N ASN A 20 6.27 10.21 -5.40
CA ASN A 20 4.91 10.04 -5.88
C ASN A 20 4.03 9.70 -4.69
N ILE A 21 2.81 10.23 -4.66
CA ILE A 21 1.82 9.86 -3.66
C ILE A 21 0.69 9.12 -4.36
N VAL A 22 0.41 7.91 -3.91
CA VAL A 22 -0.65 7.08 -4.47
C VAL A 22 -1.64 6.72 -3.37
N LEU A 23 -2.89 6.50 -3.75
CA LEU A 23 -3.91 6.01 -2.85
C LEU A 23 -4.36 4.65 -3.33
N VAL A 24 -4.41 3.69 -2.41
CA VAL A 24 -4.82 2.32 -2.69
C VAL A 24 -6.06 2.01 -1.88
N CYS A 25 -7.11 1.54 -2.55
CA CYS A 25 -8.36 1.13 -1.91
C CYS A 25 -8.59 -0.36 -2.20
N LEU A 26 -8.69 -1.14 -1.14
CA LEU A 26 -8.91 -2.59 -1.24
C LEU A 26 -10.18 -2.97 -0.48
N GLU A 27 -11.07 -3.69 -1.14
CA GLU A 27 -12.19 -4.33 -0.45
C GLU A 27 -11.65 -5.51 0.35
N THR A 28 -12.41 -5.95 1.33
CA THR A 28 -12.03 -7.09 2.16
C THR A 28 -11.66 -8.28 1.28
N GLY A 29 -10.49 -8.87 1.54
CA GLY A 29 -9.98 -10.03 0.82
C GLY A 29 -9.19 -9.72 -0.44
N GLN A 30 -9.22 -8.49 -0.94
CA GLN A 30 -8.37 -8.10 -2.07
C GLN A 30 -6.94 -7.92 -1.63
N GLU A 31 -6.00 -8.14 -2.52
CA GLU A 31 -4.59 -8.01 -2.19
C GLU A 31 -3.74 -7.50 -3.34
N ILE A 32 -2.61 -6.93 -2.97
CA ILE A 32 -1.49 -6.67 -3.85
C ILE A 32 -0.45 -7.71 -3.46
N PRO A 33 -0.20 -8.74 -4.31
CA PRO A 33 0.76 -9.78 -3.98
C PRO A 33 2.16 -9.20 -3.75
N PRO A 34 2.92 -9.76 -2.80
CA PRO A 34 4.28 -9.28 -2.55
C PRO A 34 5.17 -9.42 -3.78
N ARG A 35 5.85 -8.34 -4.11
CA ARG A 35 6.88 -8.34 -5.16
C ARG A 35 7.87 -7.20 -4.92
N PRO A 36 9.14 -7.36 -5.33
CA PRO A 36 10.11 -6.29 -5.22
C PRO A 36 9.84 -5.20 -6.26
N GLU A 37 10.11 -3.97 -5.88
CA GLU A 37 10.05 -2.81 -6.76
C GLU A 37 11.30 -1.97 -6.55
N PRO A 38 11.79 -1.28 -7.58
CA PRO A 38 13.07 -0.56 -7.50
C PRO A 38 12.95 0.83 -6.87
N TYR A 39 12.07 0.99 -5.88
CA TYR A 39 11.88 2.26 -5.20
C TYR A 39 11.46 2.05 -3.76
N ASP A 40 11.80 3.03 -2.91
CA ASP A 40 11.33 3.06 -1.52
C ASP A 40 9.86 3.44 -1.48
N VAL A 41 9.13 2.91 -0.52
CA VAL A 41 7.75 3.32 -0.27
C VAL A 41 7.44 3.32 1.22
N CYS A 42 6.70 4.32 1.65
CA CYS A 42 6.11 4.39 2.97
C CYS A 42 4.60 4.23 2.83
N PHE A 43 4.02 3.26 3.53
CA PHE A 43 2.58 3.07 3.55
C PHE A 43 2.00 3.64 4.83
N TYR A 44 0.94 4.41 4.71
CA TYR A 44 0.18 4.93 5.83
C TYR A 44 -1.27 4.48 5.71
N VAL A 45 -1.78 3.80 6.72
CA VAL A 45 -3.16 3.31 6.73
C VAL A 45 -4.09 4.43 7.17
N ILE A 46 -4.97 4.85 6.26
CA ILE A 46 -5.96 5.90 6.54
C ILE A 46 -7.18 5.28 7.21
N GLU A 47 -7.62 4.12 6.72
CA GLU A 47 -8.85 3.50 7.17
C GLU A 47 -8.75 1.99 7.00
N GLY A 48 -9.35 1.23 7.90
CA GLY A 48 -9.46 -0.21 7.78
C GLY A 48 -8.31 -0.97 8.40
N ARG A 49 -8.10 -2.18 7.92
CA ARG A 49 -7.14 -3.13 8.48
C ARG A 49 -6.58 -4.03 7.38
N GLY A 50 -5.30 -4.31 7.44
CA GLY A 50 -4.68 -5.21 6.48
C GLY A 50 -3.37 -5.78 6.97
N VAL A 51 -2.94 -6.85 6.31
CA VAL A 51 -1.65 -7.48 6.55
C VAL A 51 -0.67 -6.93 5.51
N PHE A 52 0.42 -6.34 6.00
CA PHE A 52 1.46 -5.78 5.16
C PHE A 52 2.69 -6.66 5.22
N THR A 53 3.21 -7.01 4.05
CA THR A 53 4.42 -7.82 3.91
C THR A 53 5.55 -6.94 3.42
N VAL A 54 6.69 -7.01 4.10
CA VAL A 54 7.93 -6.34 3.70
C VAL A 54 9.06 -7.35 3.86
N GLY A 55 9.57 -7.85 2.73
CA GLY A 55 10.59 -8.90 2.75
C GLY A 55 10.05 -10.16 3.40
N ASP A 56 10.72 -10.60 4.45
CA ASP A 56 10.32 -11.77 5.24
C ASP A 56 9.50 -11.42 6.48
N ARG A 57 9.12 -10.15 6.62
CA ARG A 57 8.31 -9.67 7.74
C ARG A 57 6.87 -9.49 7.29
N GLU A 58 5.96 -9.77 8.22
CA GLU A 58 4.54 -9.62 7.98
C GLU A 58 3.87 -9.14 9.25
N GLY A 59 2.97 -8.19 9.14
CA GLY A 59 2.26 -7.66 10.28
C GLY A 59 0.95 -7.02 9.90
N GLU A 60 0.00 -7.02 10.85
CA GLU A 60 -1.28 -6.36 10.67
C GLU A 60 -1.19 -4.90 11.07
N LEU A 61 -1.68 -4.03 10.19
CA LEU A 61 -1.74 -2.60 10.45
C LEU A 61 -3.19 -2.12 10.40
N THR A 62 -3.49 -1.14 11.25
CA THR A 62 -4.80 -0.49 11.33
C THR A 62 -4.66 1.00 11.05
N ALA A 63 -5.78 1.71 11.01
CA ALA A 63 -5.79 3.16 10.76
C ALA A 63 -4.80 3.89 11.67
N GLY A 64 -4.00 4.76 11.09
CA GLY A 64 -2.98 5.53 11.80
C GLY A 64 -1.61 4.86 11.86
N SER A 65 -1.48 3.63 11.37
CA SER A 65 -0.21 2.90 11.35
C SER A 65 0.54 3.13 10.05
N MET A 66 1.85 2.96 10.09
CA MET A 66 2.75 3.12 8.95
C MET A 66 3.72 1.96 8.86
N THR A 67 4.19 1.67 7.66
CA THR A 67 5.32 0.78 7.44
C THR A 67 6.15 1.27 6.26
N PHE A 68 7.41 0.88 6.22
CA PHE A 68 8.35 1.29 5.19
C PHE A 68 8.93 0.07 4.48
N ALA A 69 8.96 0.11 3.15
CA ALA A 69 9.58 -0.92 2.33
C ALA A 69 10.73 -0.29 1.52
N PRO A 70 11.98 -0.70 1.77
CA PRO A 70 13.12 -0.23 0.99
C PRO A 70 13.06 -0.71 -0.45
N ALA A 71 13.72 0.00 -1.35
CA ALA A 71 13.85 -0.42 -2.75
C ALA A 71 14.38 -1.84 -2.85
N ASN A 72 13.86 -2.59 -3.81
CA ASN A 72 14.23 -3.97 -4.13
C ASN A 72 13.83 -5.02 -3.08
N VAL A 73 13.11 -4.61 -2.05
CA VAL A 73 12.53 -5.53 -1.06
C VAL A 73 11.08 -5.78 -1.43
N ALA A 74 10.66 -7.04 -1.43
CA ALA A 74 9.28 -7.41 -1.76
C ALA A 74 8.31 -6.74 -0.79
N ARG A 75 7.21 -6.20 -1.32
CA ARG A 75 6.17 -5.56 -0.53
C ARG A 75 4.80 -5.98 -1.06
N GLY A 76 3.88 -6.24 -0.14
CA GLY A 76 2.52 -6.62 -0.47
C GLY A 76 1.54 -6.19 0.61
N ILE A 77 0.27 -6.17 0.25
CA ILE A 77 -0.81 -5.77 1.14
C ILE A 77 -1.97 -6.71 0.91
N LYS A 78 -2.56 -7.22 2.00
CA LYS A 78 -3.79 -8.00 1.94
C LYS A 78 -4.82 -7.37 2.87
N SER A 79 -5.96 -6.99 2.32
CA SER A 79 -7.03 -6.37 3.10
C SER A 79 -7.78 -7.42 3.91
N THR A 80 -7.87 -7.22 5.22
CA THR A 80 -8.70 -8.03 6.13
C THR A 80 -10.01 -7.32 6.46
N GLN A 81 -10.05 -6.02 6.28
CA GLN A 81 -11.24 -5.19 6.28
C GLN A 81 -11.04 -4.15 5.19
N ARG A 82 -12.12 -3.54 4.71
CA ARG A 82 -12.01 -2.48 3.70
C ARG A 82 -10.89 -1.51 4.08
N LEU A 83 -9.92 -1.36 3.21
CA LEU A 83 -8.65 -0.73 3.52
C LEU A 83 -8.36 0.42 2.58
N THR A 84 -7.99 1.57 3.14
CA THR A 84 -7.50 2.71 2.38
C THR A 84 -6.09 3.04 2.86
N VAL A 85 -5.15 3.02 1.94
CA VAL A 85 -3.73 3.19 2.21
C VAL A 85 -3.15 4.30 1.35
N LEU A 86 -2.39 5.19 1.97
CA LEU A 86 -1.61 6.19 1.28
C LEU A 86 -0.20 5.63 1.09
N GLY A 87 0.28 5.60 -0.14
CA GLY A 87 1.65 5.20 -0.46
C GLY A 87 2.46 6.42 -0.86
N ILE A 88 3.57 6.65 -0.18
CA ILE A 88 4.51 7.70 -0.52
C ILE A 88 5.73 7.00 -1.08
N GLN A 89 5.92 7.12 -2.38
CA GLN A 89 6.93 6.38 -3.12
C GLN A 89 8.04 7.32 -3.57
N GLU A 90 9.27 6.80 -3.55
CA GLU A 90 10.37 7.46 -4.24
C GLU A 90 10.00 7.63 -5.72
N ALA A 91 10.37 8.75 -6.32
CA ALA A 91 10.06 9.03 -7.73
C ALA A 91 10.66 7.96 -8.65
N HIS A 92 9.89 7.51 -9.61
CA HIS A 92 10.30 6.47 -10.55
C HIS A 92 9.54 6.54 -11.86
#